data_06c2a30702c1dc3e4bbc9dd219a22944
#
_entry.id   06c2a30702c1dc3e4bbc9dd219a22944
#
_cell.length_a   1.000
_cell.length_b   1.000
_cell.length_c   1.000
_cell.angle_alpha   90.00
_cell.angle_beta   90.00
_cell.angle_gamma   90.00
#
_symmetry.space_group_name_H-M   'P 1'
#
loop_
_entity.id
_entity.type
_entity.pdbx_description
1 polymer ?
#
loop_
_entity_poly.entity_id
_entity_poly.type
_entity_poly.pdbx_seq_one_letter_code
_entity_poly.pdbx_strand_id
1 'polypeptide(L)'
;MKSEFALAFNEVVEDKQLSREVILEALESAMISAYRRAVNASNAQLVEAKVDLDTGEVHIFAEKEVVEDVQNVQTEVLLSEARKVEPEAQLGDTVVVETTPEDFGRVAAQTARQVIQQRIREAEREIQYE
;
A
#
# COMPACT_ATOMS: atom_id res chain seq x y z
N MET A 1 3.28 -1.00 -21.05
CA MET A 1 4.64 -0.54 -20.72
C MET A 1 4.86 -0.67 -19.22
N LYS A 2 5.98 -1.29 -18.82
CA LYS A 2 6.28 -1.42 -17.39
C LYS A 2 6.74 -0.07 -16.84
N SER A 3 6.33 0.26 -15.63
CA SER A 3 6.75 1.50 -14.98
C SER A 3 8.22 1.44 -14.59
N GLU A 4 8.81 2.61 -14.33
CA GLU A 4 10.18 2.69 -13.79
C GLU A 4 10.31 1.89 -12.50
N PHE A 5 9.26 1.93 -11.68
CA PHE A 5 9.22 1.17 -10.43
C PHE A 5 9.36 -0.34 -10.68
N ALA A 6 8.57 -0.86 -11.63
CA ALA A 6 8.61 -2.30 -11.93
C ALA A 6 9.96 -2.72 -12.49
N LEU A 7 10.57 -1.90 -13.36
CA LEU A 7 11.89 -2.17 -13.91
C LEU A 7 12.95 -2.16 -12.80
N ALA A 8 12.94 -1.15 -11.94
CA ALA A 8 13.88 -1.04 -10.84
C ALA A 8 13.74 -2.21 -9.85
N PHE A 9 12.51 -2.61 -9.56
CA PHE A 9 12.24 -3.74 -8.68
C PHE A 9 12.81 -5.04 -9.25
N ASN A 10 12.54 -5.30 -10.53
CA ASN A 10 13.01 -6.51 -11.18
C ASN A 10 14.54 -6.57 -11.24
N GLU A 11 15.17 -5.43 -11.52
CA GLU A 11 16.64 -5.32 -11.54
C GLU A 11 17.23 -5.69 -10.16
N VAL A 12 16.66 -5.16 -9.10
CA VAL A 12 17.12 -5.44 -7.72
C VAL A 12 16.97 -6.92 -7.39
N VAL A 13 15.84 -7.52 -7.74
CA VAL A 13 15.58 -8.93 -7.47
C VAL A 13 16.56 -9.83 -8.22
N GLU A 14 16.81 -9.52 -9.48
CA GLU A 14 17.71 -10.33 -10.32
C GLU A 14 19.19 -10.12 -9.97
N ASP A 15 19.63 -8.86 -9.90
CA ASP A 15 21.05 -8.54 -9.74
C ASP A 15 21.55 -8.75 -8.33
N LYS A 16 20.72 -8.52 -7.31
CA LYS A 16 21.12 -8.59 -5.91
C LYS A 16 20.66 -9.87 -5.24
N GLN A 17 19.99 -10.76 -5.96
CA GLN A 17 19.49 -12.04 -5.44
C GLN A 17 18.62 -11.87 -4.19
N LEU A 18 17.86 -10.78 -4.14
CA LEU A 18 16.93 -10.53 -3.05
C LEU A 18 15.61 -11.27 -3.29
N SER A 19 15.00 -11.74 -2.22
CA SER A 19 13.71 -12.41 -2.30
C SER A 19 12.65 -11.41 -2.76
N ARG A 20 11.94 -11.76 -3.83
CA ARG A 20 10.84 -10.97 -4.35
C ARG A 20 9.77 -10.76 -3.28
N GLU A 21 9.47 -11.81 -2.54
CA GLU A 21 8.44 -11.78 -1.49
C GLU A 21 8.82 -10.87 -0.34
N VAL A 22 10.08 -10.89 0.08
CA VAL A 22 10.57 -10.03 1.16
C VAL A 22 10.48 -8.56 0.76
N ILE A 23 10.87 -8.24 -0.47
CA ILE A 23 10.82 -6.87 -0.96
C ILE A 23 9.36 -6.42 -1.11
N LEU A 24 8.49 -7.26 -1.64
CA LEU A 24 7.07 -6.96 -1.77
C LEU A 24 6.44 -6.65 -0.41
N GLU A 25 6.72 -7.49 0.57
CA GLU A 25 6.21 -7.29 1.93
C GLU A 25 6.71 -5.98 2.53
N ALA A 26 7.99 -5.67 2.33
CA ALA A 26 8.57 -4.40 2.81
C ALA A 26 7.93 -3.20 2.11
N LEU A 27 7.67 -3.30 0.80
CA LEU A 27 7.00 -2.26 0.04
C LEU A 27 5.58 -2.02 0.54
N GLU A 28 4.82 -3.09 0.73
CA GLU A 28 3.43 -2.98 1.19
C GLU A 28 3.38 -2.37 2.59
N SER A 29 4.25 -2.78 3.48
CA SER A 29 4.34 -2.22 4.82
C SER A 29 4.68 -0.72 4.79
N ALA A 30 5.63 -0.33 3.94
CA ALA A 30 6.03 1.06 3.78
C ALA A 30 4.91 1.91 3.18
N MET A 31 4.12 1.35 2.25
CA MET A 31 2.97 2.04 1.66
C MET A 31 1.88 2.30 2.70
N ILE A 32 1.64 1.35 3.59
CA ILE A 32 0.68 1.53 4.68
C ILE A 32 1.12 2.68 5.59
N SER A 33 2.39 2.70 5.96
CA SER A 33 2.94 3.78 6.81
C SER A 33 2.84 5.14 6.11
N ALA A 34 3.15 5.19 4.83
CA ALA A 34 3.06 6.41 4.03
C ALA A 34 1.61 6.91 3.93
N TYR A 35 0.68 5.99 3.72
CA TYR A 35 -0.74 6.33 3.67
C TYR A 35 -1.22 6.92 5.00
N ARG A 36 -0.88 6.28 6.11
CA ARG A 36 -1.30 6.77 7.43
C ARG A 36 -0.78 8.17 7.73
N ARG A 37 0.45 8.46 7.31
CA ARG A 37 1.02 9.81 7.48
C ARG A 37 0.34 10.82 6.57
N ALA A 38 0.06 10.45 5.32
CA ALA A 38 -0.54 11.35 4.34
C ALA A 38 -1.95 11.79 4.73
N VAL A 39 -2.74 10.89 5.33
CA VAL A 39 -4.13 11.18 5.70
C VAL A 39 -4.32 11.32 7.21
N ASN A 40 -3.24 11.25 7.98
CA ASN A 40 -3.28 11.34 9.45
C ASN A 40 -4.23 10.30 10.05
N ALA A 41 -4.17 9.08 9.54
CA ALA A 41 -5.05 7.99 9.97
C ALA A 41 -4.65 7.42 11.32
N SER A 42 -5.63 6.94 12.07
CA SER A 42 -5.40 6.26 13.33
C SER A 42 -4.68 4.93 13.11
N ASN A 43 -3.77 4.57 14.01
CA ASN A 43 -3.11 3.27 14.01
C ASN A 43 -4.08 2.12 14.33
N ALA A 44 -5.26 2.44 14.90
CA ALA A 44 -6.27 1.45 15.21
C ALA A 44 -7.06 0.98 13.99
N GLN A 45 -7.04 1.77 12.90
CA GLN A 45 -7.73 1.38 11.67
C GLN A 45 -6.91 0.33 10.91
N LEU A 46 -7.57 -0.72 10.47
CA LEU A 46 -6.93 -1.74 9.64
C LEU A 46 -6.73 -1.17 8.23
N VAL A 47 -5.48 -1.17 7.77
CA VAL A 47 -5.12 -0.68 6.44
C VAL A 47 -4.24 -1.73 5.77
N GLU A 48 -4.54 -2.03 4.52
CA GLU A 48 -3.75 -2.95 3.71
C GLU A 48 -3.31 -2.26 2.42
N ALA A 49 -2.16 -2.66 1.91
CA ALA A 49 -1.67 -2.17 0.63
C ALA A 49 -1.43 -3.33 -0.31
N LYS A 50 -1.77 -3.13 -1.57
CA LYS A 50 -1.49 -4.09 -2.63
C LYS A 50 -0.65 -3.41 -3.70
N VAL A 51 0.50 -3.99 -3.99
CA VAL A 51 1.44 -3.45 -4.98
C VAL A 51 1.46 -4.39 -6.18
N ASP A 52 1.16 -3.84 -7.36
CA ASP A 52 1.28 -4.57 -8.61
C ASP A 52 2.68 -4.33 -9.16
N LEU A 53 3.52 -5.36 -9.12
CA LEU A 53 4.92 -5.24 -9.53
C LEU A 53 5.09 -5.07 -11.03
N ASP A 54 4.11 -5.49 -11.83
CA ASP A 54 4.19 -5.37 -13.28
C ASP A 54 3.88 -3.96 -13.75
N THR A 55 2.92 -3.28 -13.12
CA THR A 55 2.48 -1.94 -13.51
C THR A 55 3.06 -0.85 -12.61
N GLY A 56 3.45 -1.20 -11.40
CA GLY A 56 3.87 -0.24 -10.38
C GLY A 56 2.71 0.45 -9.69
N GLU A 57 1.49 -0.03 -9.91
CA GLU A 57 0.31 0.54 -9.26
C GLU A 57 0.22 0.09 -7.80
N VAL A 58 -0.22 1.01 -6.94
CA VAL A 58 -0.44 0.75 -5.52
C VAL A 58 -1.89 1.04 -5.19
N HIS A 59 -2.54 0.09 -4.54
CA HIS A 59 -3.91 0.22 -4.09
C HIS A 59 -3.96 0.09 -2.58
N ILE A 60 -4.61 1.04 -1.93
CA ILE A 60 -4.76 1.06 -0.48
C ILE A 60 -6.20 0.68 -0.13
N PHE A 61 -6.33 -0.28 0.78
CA PHE A 61 -7.63 -0.74 1.29
C PHE A 61 -7.69 -0.48 2.78
N ALA A 62 -8.82 0.00 3.26
CA ALA A 62 -9.00 0.29 4.67
C ALA A 62 -10.37 -0.20 5.14
N GLU A 63 -10.41 -0.60 6.39
CA GLU A 63 -11.63 -0.99 7.06
C GLU A 63 -12.42 0.26 7.43
N LYS A 64 -13.69 0.33 7.03
CA LYS A 64 -14.55 1.47 7.29
C LYS A 64 -15.90 1.02 7.82
N GLU A 65 -16.50 1.84 8.69
CA GLU A 65 -17.82 1.60 9.22
C GLU A 65 -18.88 2.09 8.25
N VAL A 66 -19.92 1.30 8.04
CA VAL A 66 -21.04 1.64 7.16
C VAL A 66 -21.99 2.56 7.89
N VAL A 67 -22.22 3.77 7.35
CA VAL A 67 -23.06 4.79 7.95
C VAL A 67 -24.00 5.40 6.92
N GLU A 68 -25.04 6.09 7.42
CA GLU A 68 -25.97 6.81 6.54
C GLU A 68 -25.42 8.15 6.10
N ASP A 69 -24.62 8.81 6.96
CA ASP A 69 -24.07 10.13 6.70
C ASP A 69 -22.60 10.13 7.14
N VAL A 70 -21.69 10.23 6.17
CA VAL A 70 -20.27 10.19 6.41
C VAL A 70 -19.79 11.47 7.07
N GLN A 71 -19.26 11.36 8.28
CA GLN A 71 -18.62 12.46 9.00
C GLN A 71 -17.11 12.46 8.79
N ASN A 72 -16.53 11.26 8.59
CA ASN A 72 -15.09 11.10 8.38
C ASN A 72 -14.88 10.12 7.23
N VAL A 73 -14.48 10.62 6.07
CA VAL A 73 -14.32 9.82 4.85
C VAL A 73 -13.23 8.75 4.99
N GLN A 74 -12.33 8.89 5.96
CA GLN A 74 -11.24 7.94 6.16
C GLN A 74 -11.67 6.70 6.94
N THR A 75 -12.66 6.84 7.81
CA THR A 75 -13.10 5.75 8.70
C THR A 75 -14.53 5.29 8.45
N GLU A 76 -15.27 6.01 7.62
CA GLU A 76 -16.68 5.75 7.36
C GLU A 76 -16.96 5.70 5.87
N VAL A 77 -18.00 4.96 5.50
CA VAL A 77 -18.43 4.80 4.12
C VAL A 77 -19.95 4.76 4.06
N LEU A 78 -20.52 5.35 3.01
CA LEU A 78 -21.97 5.32 2.79
C LEU A 78 -22.43 3.89 2.51
N LEU A 79 -23.64 3.58 2.97
CA LEU A 79 -24.24 2.26 2.74
C LEU A 79 -24.28 1.90 1.25
N SER A 80 -24.63 2.86 0.39
CA SER A 80 -24.68 2.63 -1.06
C SER A 80 -23.31 2.26 -1.63
N GLU A 81 -22.25 2.91 -1.15
CA GLU A 81 -20.88 2.60 -1.57
C GLU A 81 -20.41 1.27 -1.01
N ALA A 82 -20.74 0.98 0.25
CA ALA A 82 -20.38 -0.29 0.89
C ALA A 82 -21.00 -1.48 0.14
N ARG A 83 -22.21 -1.33 -0.35
CA ARG A 83 -22.92 -2.39 -1.08
C ARG A 83 -22.35 -2.69 -2.45
N LYS A 84 -21.53 -1.80 -3.00
CA LYS A 84 -20.80 -2.08 -4.24
C LYS A 84 -19.71 -3.12 -4.03
N VAL A 85 -19.15 -3.16 -2.82
CA VAL A 85 -18.09 -4.10 -2.44
C VAL A 85 -18.69 -5.33 -1.75
N GLU A 86 -19.65 -5.10 -0.86
CA GLU A 86 -20.34 -6.14 -0.09
C GLU A 86 -21.85 -5.92 -0.22
N PRO A 87 -22.53 -6.64 -1.14
CA PRO A 87 -23.95 -6.39 -1.40
C PRO A 87 -24.88 -6.58 -0.20
N GLU A 88 -24.45 -7.36 0.79
CA GLU A 88 -25.25 -7.61 1.98
C GLU A 88 -24.90 -6.68 3.14
N ALA A 89 -24.09 -5.65 2.92
CA ALA A 89 -23.70 -4.71 3.96
C ALA A 89 -24.90 -3.97 4.54
N GLN A 90 -24.85 -3.76 5.85
CA GLN A 90 -25.89 -3.04 6.58
C GLN A 90 -25.23 -1.95 7.44
N LEU A 91 -26.06 -1.00 7.89
CA LEU A 91 -25.57 0.07 8.77
C LEU A 91 -24.93 -0.53 10.03
N GLY A 92 -23.77 0.01 10.39
CA GLY A 92 -23.00 -0.47 11.53
C GLY A 92 -22.01 -1.58 11.21
N ASP A 93 -22.11 -2.17 10.02
CA ASP A 93 -21.14 -3.18 9.59
C ASP A 93 -19.80 -2.53 9.29
N THR A 94 -18.76 -3.35 9.30
CA THR A 94 -17.43 -2.93 8.90
C THR A 94 -17.08 -3.61 7.57
N VAL A 95 -16.65 -2.82 6.58
CA VAL A 95 -16.27 -3.35 5.27
C VAL A 95 -14.89 -2.82 4.89
N VAL A 96 -14.18 -3.59 4.08
CA VAL A 96 -12.88 -3.18 3.54
C VAL A 96 -13.10 -2.60 2.15
N VAL A 97 -12.75 -1.33 1.97
CA VAL A 97 -12.94 -0.63 0.70
C VAL A 97 -11.64 0.01 0.24
N GLU A 98 -11.52 0.18 -1.07
CA GLU A 98 -10.36 0.88 -1.62
C GLU A 98 -10.45 2.37 -1.30
N THR A 99 -9.37 2.93 -0.78
CA THR A 99 -9.31 4.32 -0.34
C THR A 99 -8.02 5.01 -0.81
N THR A 100 -7.44 4.56 -1.92
CA THR A 100 -6.22 5.13 -2.47
C THR A 100 -6.40 6.61 -2.77
N PRO A 101 -5.61 7.52 -2.16
CA PRO A 101 -5.71 8.95 -2.46
C PRO A 101 -5.30 9.25 -3.91
N GLU A 102 -5.88 10.27 -4.51
CA GLU A 102 -5.62 10.64 -5.91
C GLU A 102 -4.13 10.88 -6.18
N ASP A 103 -3.44 11.56 -5.27
CA ASP A 103 -2.04 11.91 -5.46
C ASP A 103 -1.08 10.88 -4.87
N PHE A 104 -1.59 9.74 -4.43
CA PHE A 104 -0.77 8.76 -3.74
C PHE A 104 0.31 8.15 -4.63
N GLY A 105 0.13 8.18 -5.94
CA GLY A 105 1.12 7.67 -6.88
C GLY A 105 2.52 8.25 -6.69
N ARG A 106 2.61 9.55 -6.42
CA ARG A 106 3.90 10.21 -6.15
C ARG A 106 4.52 9.72 -4.85
N VAL A 107 3.73 9.69 -3.80
CA VAL A 107 4.18 9.23 -2.48
C VAL A 107 4.64 7.79 -2.57
N ALA A 108 3.87 6.96 -3.25
CA ALA A 108 4.18 5.54 -3.43
C ALA A 108 5.50 5.36 -4.19
N ALA A 109 5.71 6.11 -5.27
CA ALA A 109 6.93 6.03 -6.06
C ALA A 109 8.17 6.39 -5.24
N GLN A 110 8.09 7.47 -4.46
CA GLN A 110 9.19 7.89 -3.59
C GLN A 110 9.46 6.87 -2.49
N THR A 111 8.41 6.37 -1.87
CA THR A 111 8.50 5.36 -0.81
C THR A 111 9.14 4.08 -1.35
N ALA A 112 8.70 3.63 -2.52
CA ALA A 112 9.24 2.43 -3.16
C ALA A 112 10.74 2.59 -3.44
N ARG A 113 11.14 3.74 -3.97
CA ARG A 113 12.55 4.02 -4.26
C ARG A 113 13.40 3.94 -3.00
N GLN A 114 12.92 4.53 -1.90
CA GLN A 114 13.64 4.50 -0.62
C GLN A 114 13.77 3.09 -0.08
N VAL A 115 12.71 2.29 -0.15
CA VAL A 115 12.73 0.90 0.31
C VAL A 115 13.71 0.06 -0.50
N ILE A 116 13.67 0.20 -1.83
CA ILE A 116 14.56 -0.56 -2.71
C ILE A 116 16.01 -0.19 -2.45
N GLN A 117 16.31 1.10 -2.34
CA GLN A 117 17.68 1.58 -2.06
C GLN A 117 18.18 1.06 -0.71
N GLN A 118 17.33 1.05 0.30
CA GLN A 118 17.71 0.55 1.61
C GLN A 118 18.03 -0.95 1.58
N ARG A 119 17.23 -1.72 0.85
CA ARG A 119 17.46 -3.16 0.70
C ARG A 119 18.75 -3.45 -0.05
N ILE A 120 19.07 -2.65 -1.07
CA ILE A 120 20.34 -2.78 -1.78
C ILE A 120 21.51 -2.53 -0.83
N ARG A 121 21.45 -1.49 -0.02
CA ARG A 121 22.50 -1.17 0.95
C ARG A 121 22.69 -2.29 1.96
N GLU A 122 21.60 -2.86 2.44
CA GLU A 122 21.66 -3.99 3.40
C GLU A 122 22.31 -5.21 2.76
N ALA A 123 21.96 -5.52 1.52
CA ALA A 123 22.53 -6.64 0.79
C ALA A 123 24.03 -6.45 0.57
N GLU A 124 24.45 -5.25 0.16
CA GLU A 124 25.86 -4.92 -0.04
C GLU A 124 26.65 -5.00 1.26
N ARG A 125 26.05 -4.56 2.37
CA ARG A 125 26.69 -4.63 3.69
C ARG A 125 26.92 -6.07 4.12
N GLU A 126 25.96 -6.95 3.89
CA GLU A 126 26.12 -8.37 4.20
C GLU A 126 27.26 -9.01 3.42
N ILE A 127 27.37 -8.66 2.14
CA ILE A 127 28.46 -9.16 1.29
C ILE A 127 29.82 -8.72 1.81
N GLN A 128 29.94 -7.49 2.32
CA GLN A 128 31.19 -6.97 2.84
C GLN A 128 31.67 -7.67 4.11
N TYR A 129 30.79 -8.26 4.88
CA TYR A 129 31.15 -8.92 6.13
C TYR A 129 31.52 -10.38 5.95
N GLU A 130 31.37 -10.91 4.79
CA GLU A 130 31.84 -12.24 4.46
C GLU A 130 33.27 -12.17 3.92
#